data_cf492661be91018e85bfbbccd34df117
#
_entry.id   cf492661be91018e85bfbbccd34df117
#
_cell.length_a   1.000
_cell.length_b   1.000
_cell.length_c   1.000
_cell.angle_alpha   90.00
_cell.angle_beta   90.00
_cell.angle_gamma   90.00
#
_symmetry.space_group_name_H-M   'P 1'
#
loop_
_entity.id
_entity.type
_entity.pdbx_description
1 polymer ?
#
loop_
_entity_poly.entity_id
_entity_poly.type
_entity_poly.pdbx_seq_one_letter_code
_entity_poly.pdbx_strand_id
1 'polypeptide(L)' 'GLSCIRALAEGAPFYLRAGGWLLIEHGFDQGDAARAILLANGFAEVATLQDWAGLDRITLGRWL' A
#
# COMPACT_ATOMS: atom_id res chain seq x y z
N GLY A 1 -2.46 2.44 -12.13
CA GLY A 1 -1.05 2.12 -12.30
C GLY A 1 -0.21 2.49 -11.11
N LEU A 2 1.09 2.27 -11.22
CA LEU A 2 2.03 2.55 -10.13
C LEU A 2 2.12 4.02 -9.78
N SER A 3 1.87 4.93 -10.73
CA SER A 3 1.88 6.37 -10.45
C SER A 3 0.77 6.77 -9.47
N CYS A 4 -0.40 6.12 -9.54
CA CYS A 4 -1.47 6.33 -8.57
C CYS A 4 -1.07 5.83 -7.18
N ILE A 5 -0.44 4.67 -7.11
CA ILE A 5 0.03 4.10 -5.85
C ILE A 5 1.07 5.03 -5.21
N ARG A 6 2.01 5.52 -6.01
CA ARG A 6 3.01 6.48 -5.53
C ARG A 6 2.38 7.77 -5.01
N ALA A 7 1.42 8.32 -5.74
CA ALA A 7 0.74 9.53 -5.32
C ALA A 7 0.00 9.34 -4.01
N LEU A 8 -0.69 8.19 -3.84
CA LEU A 8 -1.39 7.87 -2.60
C LEU A 8 -0.41 7.72 -1.42
N ALA A 9 0.68 7.01 -1.64
CA ALA A 9 1.68 6.79 -0.59
C ALA A 9 2.36 8.10 -0.16
N GLU A 10 2.65 8.98 -1.11
CA GLU A 10 3.27 10.28 -0.82
C GLU A 10 2.31 11.23 -0.12
N GLY A 11 1.02 11.19 -0.48
CA GLY A 11 0.00 12.09 0.08
C GLY A 11 -0.62 11.64 1.39
N ALA A 12 -0.71 10.34 1.62
CA ALA A 12 -1.40 9.77 2.78
C ALA A 12 -0.88 10.29 4.14
N PRO A 13 0.43 10.50 4.36
CA PRO A 13 0.91 11.02 5.65
C PRO A 13 0.34 12.36 6.05
N PHE A 14 -0.15 13.16 5.10
CA PHE A 14 -0.78 14.45 5.40
C PHE A 14 -2.20 14.28 5.99
N TYR A 15 -2.79 13.11 5.85
CA TYR A 15 -4.17 12.83 6.27
C TYR A 15 -4.25 11.76 7.35
N LEU A 16 -3.25 10.87 7.43
CA LEU A 16 -3.26 9.78 8.38
C LEU A 16 -2.76 10.23 9.74
N ARG A 17 -3.42 9.74 10.78
CA ARG A 17 -2.91 9.86 12.15
C ARG A 17 -1.84 8.80 12.38
N ALA A 18 -0.97 9.03 13.37
CA ALA A 18 -0.03 8.02 13.83
C ALA A 18 -0.81 6.74 14.19
N GLY A 19 -0.36 5.61 13.65
CA GLY A 19 -1.04 4.33 13.80
C GLY A 19 -2.15 4.08 12.78
N GLY A 20 -2.44 5.02 11.89
CA GLY A 20 -3.44 4.85 10.83
C GLY A 20 -2.96 3.93 9.72
N TRP A 21 -3.91 3.40 8.95
CA TRP A 21 -3.63 2.45 7.88
C TRP A 21 -3.98 3.02 6.52
N LEU A 22 -3.14 2.76 5.53
CA LEU A 22 -3.43 3.00 4.12
C LEU A 22 -3.66 1.66 3.44
N LEU A 23 -4.80 1.49 2.78
CA LEU A 23 -5.13 0.31 2.00
C LEU A 23 -5.27 0.72 0.55
N ILE A 24 -4.58 0.01 -0.35
CA ILE A 24 -4.58 0.32 -1.78
C ILE A 24 -4.99 -0.93 -2.54
N GLU A 25 -6.05 -0.84 -3.34
CA GLU A 25 -6.41 -1.88 -4.29
C GLU A 25 -5.54 -1.74 -5.55
N HIS A 26 -5.14 -2.87 -6.13
CA HIS A 26 -4.27 -2.87 -7.31
C HIS A 26 -4.42 -4.16 -8.12
N GLY A 27 -3.75 -4.22 -9.27
CA GLY A 27 -3.70 -5.42 -10.09
C GLY A 27 -2.88 -6.53 -9.44
N PHE A 28 -3.15 -7.77 -9.83
CA PHE A 28 -2.52 -8.94 -9.23
C PHE A 28 -0.99 -8.97 -9.39
N ASP A 29 -0.47 -8.28 -10.40
CA ASP A 29 0.96 -8.21 -10.69
C ASP A 29 1.66 -6.99 -10.07
N GLN A 30 0.96 -6.22 -9.22
CA GLN A 30 1.48 -4.98 -8.65
C GLN A 30 1.81 -5.07 -7.15
N GLY A 31 1.63 -6.24 -6.54
CA GLY A 31 1.83 -6.40 -5.09
C GLY A 31 3.24 -6.06 -4.62
N ASP A 32 4.26 -6.61 -5.28
CA ASP A 32 5.66 -6.34 -4.90
C ASP A 32 6.00 -4.86 -5.03
N ALA A 33 5.59 -4.23 -6.14
CA ALA A 33 5.85 -2.82 -6.38
C ALA A 33 5.09 -1.94 -5.37
N ALA A 34 3.84 -2.29 -5.05
CA ALA A 34 3.04 -1.55 -4.08
C ALA A 34 3.70 -1.59 -2.69
N ARG A 35 4.15 -2.77 -2.25
CA ARG A 35 4.87 -2.90 -0.98
C ARG A 35 6.14 -2.06 -0.95
N ALA A 36 6.92 -2.12 -2.03
CA ALA A 36 8.16 -1.35 -2.12
C ALA A 36 7.89 0.16 -2.03
N ILE A 37 6.84 0.64 -2.67
CA ILE A 37 6.46 2.05 -2.64
C ILE A 37 6.06 2.47 -1.22
N LEU A 38 5.25 1.67 -0.53
CA LEU A 38 4.84 1.99 0.84
C LEU A 38 6.06 2.01 1.78
N LEU A 39 6.93 1.02 1.68
CA LEU A 39 8.15 0.98 2.50
C LEU A 39 9.05 2.19 2.24
N ALA A 40 9.22 2.58 0.97
CA ALA A 40 10.04 3.73 0.60
C ALA A 40 9.46 5.05 1.14
N ASN A 41 8.16 5.11 1.41
CA ASN A 41 7.50 6.29 1.94
C ASN A 41 7.32 6.25 3.47
N GLY A 42 7.96 5.32 4.15
CA GLY A 42 7.99 5.29 5.62
C GLY A 42 6.88 4.50 6.28
N PHE A 43 6.08 3.76 5.51
CA PHE A 43 5.06 2.89 6.09
C PHE A 43 5.70 1.64 6.71
N ALA A 44 5.12 1.19 7.82
CA ALA A 44 5.51 -0.03 8.52
C ALA A 44 4.42 -1.10 8.37
N GLU A 45 4.73 -2.31 8.78
CA GLU A 45 3.78 -3.43 8.79
C GLU A 45 3.11 -3.61 7.43
N VAL A 46 3.90 -3.46 6.36
CA VAL A 46 3.42 -3.54 4.98
C VAL A 46 3.13 -4.98 4.60
N ALA A 47 1.94 -5.22 4.05
CA ALA A 47 1.51 -6.55 3.65
C ALA A 47 0.58 -6.48 2.45
N THR A 48 0.45 -7.58 1.73
CA THR A 48 -0.49 -7.71 0.62
C THR A 48 -1.47 -8.83 0.91
N LEU A 49 -2.76 -8.56 0.68
CA LEU A 49 -3.84 -9.52 0.83
C LEU A 49 -4.27 -10.04 -0.53
N GLN A 50 -4.61 -11.32 -0.58
CA GLN A 50 -5.03 -12.01 -1.79
C GLN A 50 -6.54 -12.22 -1.80
N ASP A 51 -7.10 -12.33 -3.02
CA ASP A 51 -8.49 -12.72 -3.19
C ASP A 51 -8.66 -14.25 -3.10
N TRP A 52 -9.89 -14.72 -3.31
CA TRP A 52 -10.20 -16.16 -3.24
C TRP A 52 -9.44 -17.00 -4.28
N ALA A 53 -9.02 -16.39 -5.38
CA ALA A 53 -8.25 -17.06 -6.42
C ALA A 53 -6.74 -17.08 -6.11
N GLY A 54 -6.32 -16.48 -5.00
CA GLY A 54 -4.92 -16.40 -4.62
C GLY A 54 -4.15 -15.29 -5.32
N LEU A 55 -4.87 -14.30 -5.89
CA LEU A 55 -4.25 -13.18 -6.57
C LEU A 55 -4.13 -11.97 -5.63
N ASP A 56 -2.99 -11.29 -5.69
CA ASP A 56 -2.75 -10.07 -4.92
C ASP A 56 -3.75 -9.00 -5.32
N ARG A 57 -4.45 -8.39 -4.35
CA ARG A 57 -5.49 -7.38 -4.62
C ARG A 57 -5.37 -6.13 -3.80
N ILE A 58 -4.90 -6.22 -2.56
CA ILE A 58 -4.82 -5.09 -1.66
C ILE A 58 -3.46 -5.09 -0.98
N THR A 59 -2.78 -3.96 -1.00
CA THR A 59 -1.58 -3.76 -0.19
C THR A 59 -1.88 -2.71 0.87
N LEU A 60 -1.46 -2.99 2.10
CA LEU A 60 -1.69 -2.10 3.21
C LEU A 60 -0.38 -1.77 3.93
N GLY A 61 -0.38 -0.64 4.59
CA GLY A 61 0.74 -0.22 5.40
C GLY A 61 0.27 0.69 6.51
N ARG A 62 1.00 0.69 7.62
CA ARG A 62 0.67 1.48 8.80
C ARG A 62 1.58 2.69 8.91
N TRP A 63 0.99 3.84 9.16
CA TRP A 63 1.72 5.08 9.39
C TRP A 63 1.99 5.22 10.88
N LEU A 64 3.26 5.17 11.25
CA LEU A 64 3.67 5.33 12.64
C LEU A 64 4.06 6.78 12.94
#